data_4f406ca9d1a494ee651b0c5ff2c6ec79
#
_entry.id   4f406ca9d1a494ee651b0c5ff2c6ec79
#
_cell.length_a   1.000
_cell.length_b   1.000
_cell.length_c   1.000
_cell.angle_alpha   90.00
_cell.angle_beta   90.00
_cell.angle_gamma   90.00
#
_symmetry.space_group_name_H-M   'P 1'
#
loop_
_entity.id
_entity.type
_entity.pdbx_description
1 polymer ?
#
loop_
_entity_poly.entity_id
_entity_poly.type
_entity_poly.pdbx_seq_one_letter_code
_entity_poly.pdbx_strand_id
1 'polypeptide(L)'
;MQTSLKLIEVEQGSHEWLAARLGIITASNAGLLLTAGKGEGGIGEGLATHIAGLTAENFTGEPYKHFDGNQFTERGKRLEPIVNNYYIAANHNQGLPVYAAGIFHRDFINNDPNDKYAFTVGASPDRLVGDTGGLEIKTTENEKQVMLFDTDKISKDHIAQVQFCLWVTGREHWDYVSYSEGLPLYVQRFYPDHAMHAVFFDKCKAVHYRIKKSMNNILIRSKHNGDSHAAK
;
A
#
# COMPACT_ATOMS: atom_id res chain seq x y z
N MET A 1 -10.63 -19.90 4.35
CA MET A 1 -9.95 -19.17 3.26
C MET A 1 -8.47 -19.46 3.37
N GLN A 2 -7.84 -19.92 2.30
CA GLN A 2 -6.41 -20.19 2.23
C GLN A 2 -5.67 -18.90 1.86
N THR A 3 -4.49 -18.67 2.43
CA THR A 3 -3.66 -17.50 2.07
C THR A 3 -2.31 -17.98 1.57
N SER A 4 -1.76 -17.29 0.57
CA SER A 4 -0.37 -17.45 0.16
C SER A 4 0.36 -16.11 0.26
N LEU A 5 1.63 -16.14 0.59
CA LEU A 5 2.52 -14.97 0.62
C LEU A 5 3.65 -15.20 -0.38
N LYS A 6 3.88 -14.22 -1.23
CA LYS A 6 4.96 -14.24 -2.23
C LYS A 6 5.73 -12.93 -2.16
N LEU A 7 7.05 -13.01 -2.09
CA LEU A 7 7.94 -11.88 -2.35
C LEU A 7 8.30 -11.88 -3.84
N ILE A 8 8.10 -10.75 -4.49
CA ILE A 8 8.56 -10.47 -5.85
C ILE A 8 9.80 -9.60 -5.70
N GLU A 9 10.95 -10.16 -6.02
CA GLU A 9 12.26 -9.50 -5.89
C GLU A 9 12.48 -8.60 -7.10
N VAL A 10 12.07 -7.35 -6.96
CA VAL A 10 12.20 -6.28 -7.97
C VAL A 10 12.68 -5.00 -7.30
N GLU A 11 13.42 -4.18 -8.02
CA GLU A 11 13.87 -2.88 -7.51
C GLU A 11 12.69 -1.92 -7.40
N GLN A 12 12.53 -1.27 -6.27
CA GLN A 12 11.47 -0.27 -6.06
C GLN A 12 11.65 0.91 -7.03
N GLY A 13 10.55 1.29 -7.68
CA GLY A 13 10.54 2.32 -8.72
C GLY A 13 10.88 1.80 -10.12
N SER A 14 11.29 0.53 -10.29
CA SER A 14 11.48 -0.08 -11.59
C SER A 14 10.14 -0.30 -12.31
N HIS A 15 10.20 -0.57 -13.60
CA HIS A 15 9.03 -0.88 -14.42
C HIS A 15 8.33 -2.17 -13.92
N GLU A 16 9.12 -3.16 -13.55
CA GLU A 16 8.65 -4.44 -13.00
C GLU A 16 7.94 -4.25 -11.65
N TRP A 17 8.46 -3.37 -10.80
CA TRP A 17 7.82 -3.02 -9.54
C TRP A 17 6.50 -2.28 -9.75
N LEU A 18 6.43 -1.35 -10.70
CA LEU A 18 5.19 -0.68 -11.08
C LEU A 18 4.17 -1.70 -11.61
N ALA A 19 4.59 -2.61 -12.50
CA ALA A 19 3.75 -3.66 -13.05
C ALA A 19 3.19 -4.59 -11.95
N ALA A 20 4.01 -4.95 -10.96
CA ALA A 20 3.57 -5.78 -9.83
C ALA A 20 2.54 -5.09 -8.92
N ARG A 21 2.32 -3.79 -9.04
CA ARG A 21 1.35 -3.02 -8.24
C ARG A 21 0.03 -2.77 -8.96
N LEU A 22 -0.03 -3.07 -10.26
CA LEU A 22 -1.20 -2.75 -11.08
C LEU A 22 -2.46 -3.49 -10.62
N GLY A 23 -3.53 -2.76 -10.51
CA GLY A 23 -4.86 -3.29 -10.26
C GLY A 23 -5.12 -3.88 -8.87
N ILE A 24 -4.19 -3.73 -7.92
CA ILE A 24 -4.32 -4.23 -6.55
C ILE A 24 -4.24 -3.11 -5.51
N ILE A 25 -4.88 -3.33 -4.36
CA ILE A 25 -4.69 -2.44 -3.19
C ILE A 25 -3.29 -2.65 -2.63
N THR A 26 -2.58 -1.55 -2.40
CA THR A 26 -1.25 -1.56 -1.79
C THR A 26 -1.22 -0.75 -0.49
N ALA A 27 -0.21 -0.99 0.34
CA ALA A 27 -0.07 -0.36 1.66
C ALA A 27 -0.14 1.18 1.62
N SER A 28 0.41 1.82 0.58
CA SER A 28 0.39 3.28 0.41
C SER A 28 -1.03 3.88 0.30
N ASN A 29 -2.05 3.07 -0.03
CA ASN A 29 -3.44 3.48 -0.16
C ASN A 29 -4.33 2.93 0.99
N ALA A 30 -3.73 2.29 2.01
CA ALA A 30 -4.48 1.66 3.09
C ALA A 30 -5.35 2.64 3.89
N GLY A 31 -4.94 3.91 4.02
CA GLY A 31 -5.72 4.96 4.68
C GLY A 31 -7.11 5.16 4.06
N LEU A 32 -7.24 4.97 2.74
CA LEU A 32 -8.52 5.05 2.05
C LEU A 32 -9.53 4.00 2.52
N LEU A 33 -9.05 2.82 2.95
CA LEU A 33 -9.91 1.74 3.44
C LEU A 33 -10.53 2.06 4.80
N LEU A 34 -9.87 2.89 5.60
CA LEU A 34 -10.31 3.29 6.94
C LEU A 34 -11.20 4.53 6.94
N THR A 35 -11.26 5.24 5.81
CA THR A 35 -12.07 6.44 5.68
C THR A 35 -13.54 6.05 5.53
N ALA A 36 -14.36 6.48 6.49
CA ALA A 36 -15.80 6.28 6.42
C ALA A 36 -16.42 7.07 5.25
N GLY A 37 -17.30 6.45 4.50
CA GLY A 37 -18.00 7.07 3.39
C GLY A 37 -19.52 6.85 3.45
N LYS A 38 -20.27 7.67 2.72
CA LYS A 38 -21.73 7.59 2.59
C LYS A 38 -22.18 6.72 1.41
N GLY A 39 -21.24 6.24 0.59
CA GLY A 39 -21.55 5.40 -0.57
C GLY A 39 -21.94 3.98 -0.20
N GLU A 40 -22.39 3.21 -1.19
CA GLU A 40 -22.75 1.79 -1.03
C GLU A 40 -21.60 1.00 -0.40
N GLY A 41 -21.90 0.27 0.69
CA GLY A 41 -20.89 -0.47 1.46
C GLY A 41 -19.94 0.42 2.30
N GLY A 42 -20.32 1.68 2.58
CA GLY A 42 -19.50 2.61 3.38
C GLY A 42 -18.25 3.08 2.63
N ILE A 43 -18.30 3.12 1.29
CA ILE A 43 -17.19 3.56 0.44
C ILE A 43 -17.19 5.08 0.35
N GLY A 44 -16.08 5.72 0.74
CA GLY A 44 -15.85 7.16 0.59
C GLY A 44 -15.47 7.52 -0.86
N GLU A 45 -15.60 8.80 -1.21
CA GLU A 45 -15.31 9.31 -2.55
C GLU A 45 -13.87 9.02 -3.01
N GLY A 46 -12.89 9.21 -2.13
CA GLY A 46 -11.48 8.91 -2.43
C GLY A 46 -11.26 7.43 -2.74
N LEU A 47 -11.87 6.53 -1.97
CA LEU A 47 -11.80 5.09 -2.23
C LEU A 47 -12.55 4.73 -3.52
N ALA A 48 -13.69 5.35 -3.81
CA ALA A 48 -14.44 5.12 -5.06
C ALA A 48 -13.60 5.52 -6.30
N THR A 49 -12.94 6.68 -6.25
CA THR A 49 -12.01 7.14 -7.30
C THR A 49 -10.83 6.17 -7.46
N HIS A 50 -10.27 5.69 -6.35
CA HIS A 50 -9.17 4.72 -6.39
C HIS A 50 -9.61 3.38 -7.00
N ILE A 51 -10.80 2.88 -6.66
CA ILE A 51 -11.40 1.67 -7.28
C ILE A 51 -11.54 1.84 -8.80
N ALA A 52 -11.99 3.01 -9.27
CA ALA A 52 -12.09 3.29 -10.70
C ALA A 52 -10.71 3.26 -11.37
N GLY A 53 -9.68 3.82 -10.72
CA GLY A 53 -8.29 3.74 -11.17
C GLY A 53 -7.79 2.31 -11.27
N LEU A 54 -7.93 1.51 -10.20
CA LEU A 54 -7.55 0.09 -10.20
C LEU A 54 -8.31 -0.72 -11.26
N THR A 55 -9.57 -0.36 -11.53
CA THR A 55 -10.35 -0.98 -12.60
C THR A 55 -9.74 -0.66 -13.97
N ALA A 56 -9.33 0.60 -14.19
CA ALA A 56 -8.67 1.00 -15.43
C ALA A 56 -7.34 0.26 -15.62
N GLU A 57 -6.51 0.15 -14.58
CA GLU A 57 -5.25 -0.61 -14.61
C GLU A 57 -5.46 -2.08 -14.98
N ASN A 58 -6.49 -2.72 -14.43
CA ASN A 58 -6.84 -4.10 -14.80
C ASN A 58 -7.28 -4.26 -16.27
N PHE A 59 -7.79 -3.19 -16.90
CA PHE A 59 -8.16 -3.20 -18.31
C PHE A 59 -7.00 -2.89 -19.24
N THR A 60 -6.21 -1.87 -18.89
CA THR A 60 -5.20 -1.29 -19.78
C THR A 60 -3.83 -1.95 -19.60
N GLY A 61 -3.57 -2.54 -18.44
CA GLY A 61 -2.23 -2.99 -18.06
C GLY A 61 -1.26 -1.83 -17.76
N GLU A 62 -1.77 -0.61 -17.63
CA GLU A 62 -0.98 0.60 -17.43
C GLU A 62 -1.43 1.33 -16.15
N PRO A 63 -0.53 2.02 -15.43
CA PRO A 63 -0.89 2.82 -14.28
C PRO A 63 -1.92 3.90 -14.62
N TYR A 64 -2.99 4.02 -13.83
CA TYR A 64 -4.02 5.05 -14.06
C TYR A 64 -3.54 6.46 -13.70
N LYS A 65 -2.45 6.57 -12.97
CA LYS A 65 -1.75 7.83 -12.68
C LYS A 65 -0.28 7.66 -13.03
N HIS A 66 0.18 8.45 -13.98
CA HIS A 66 1.61 8.66 -14.16
C HIS A 66 2.09 9.60 -13.06
N PHE A 67 3.08 9.16 -12.32
CA PHE A 67 3.68 9.96 -11.27
C PHE A 67 5.10 10.34 -11.71
N ASP A 68 5.21 11.55 -12.24
CA ASP A 68 6.49 12.09 -12.74
C ASP A 68 7.46 12.52 -11.62
N GLY A 69 7.06 12.28 -10.36
CA GLY A 69 7.79 12.76 -9.19
C GLY A 69 7.45 14.21 -8.85
N ASN A 70 7.84 14.62 -7.66
CA ASN A 70 7.83 16.01 -7.21
C ASN A 70 8.98 16.21 -6.21
N GLN A 71 9.20 17.44 -5.77
CA GLN A 71 10.28 17.77 -4.83
C GLN A 71 10.27 16.92 -3.53
N PHE A 72 9.09 16.48 -3.07
CA PHE A 72 8.97 15.63 -1.88
C PHE A 72 9.43 14.20 -2.17
N THR A 73 9.12 13.68 -3.36
CA THR A 73 9.56 12.36 -3.80
C THR A 73 11.08 12.34 -4.02
N GLU A 74 11.63 13.38 -4.66
CA GLU A 74 13.07 13.49 -4.88
C GLU A 74 13.82 13.65 -3.56
N ARG A 75 13.27 14.42 -2.62
CA ARG A 75 13.81 14.50 -1.25
C ARG A 75 13.76 13.12 -0.56
N GLY A 76 12.65 12.41 -0.69
CA GLY A 76 12.49 11.06 -0.14
C GLY A 76 13.58 10.11 -0.65
N LYS A 77 13.72 10.00 -1.96
CA LYS A 77 14.74 9.15 -2.60
C LYS A 77 16.17 9.50 -2.14
N ARG A 78 16.48 10.79 -2.04
CA ARG A 78 17.80 11.26 -1.59
C ARG A 78 18.08 10.94 -0.12
N LEU A 79 17.09 11.12 0.75
CA LEU A 79 17.26 11.00 2.18
C LEU A 79 17.07 9.58 2.71
N GLU A 80 16.31 8.75 2.05
CA GLU A 80 16.02 7.37 2.50
C GLU A 80 17.29 6.55 2.84
N PRO A 81 18.35 6.52 2.00
CA PRO A 81 19.59 5.82 2.36
C PRO A 81 20.30 6.42 3.59
N ILE A 82 20.23 7.75 3.75
CA ILE A 82 20.82 8.46 4.89
C ILE A 82 20.09 8.08 6.18
N VAL A 83 18.75 8.11 6.13
CA VAL A 83 17.88 7.75 7.26
C VAL A 83 18.09 6.30 7.67
N ASN A 84 18.20 5.39 6.70
CA ASN A 84 18.53 3.99 6.96
C ASN A 84 19.85 3.84 7.70
N ASN A 85 20.89 4.56 7.31
CA ASN A 85 22.19 4.53 7.99
C ASN A 85 22.09 5.10 9.41
N TYR A 86 21.34 6.17 9.64
CA TYR A 86 21.13 6.71 10.99
C TYR A 86 20.34 5.75 11.88
N TYR A 87 19.31 5.08 11.33
CA TYR A 87 18.56 4.05 12.04
C TYR A 87 19.46 2.89 12.52
N ILE A 88 20.35 2.43 11.65
CA ILE A 88 21.33 1.36 11.98
C ILE A 88 22.37 1.88 12.98
N ALA A 89 22.97 3.04 12.75
CA ALA A 89 24.01 3.60 13.61
C ALA A 89 23.51 3.86 15.04
N ALA A 90 22.24 4.24 15.21
CA ALA A 90 21.58 4.38 16.51
C ALA A 90 21.13 3.05 17.12
N ASN A 91 21.46 1.92 16.48
CA ASN A 91 21.12 0.56 16.91
C ASN A 91 19.59 0.32 17.10
N HIS A 92 18.73 1.06 16.39
CA HIS A 92 17.29 0.80 16.43
C HIS A 92 16.92 -0.57 15.84
N ASN A 93 17.76 -1.09 14.93
CA ASN A 93 17.66 -2.46 14.39
C ASN A 93 18.12 -3.55 15.39
N GLN A 94 18.62 -3.19 16.56
CA GLN A 94 19.10 -4.13 17.60
C GLN A 94 20.15 -5.13 17.08
N GLY A 95 21.03 -4.70 16.19
CA GLY A 95 22.05 -5.54 15.57
C GLY A 95 21.54 -6.47 14.46
N LEU A 96 20.25 -6.47 14.17
CA LEU A 96 19.68 -7.27 13.07
C LEU A 96 20.03 -6.69 11.69
N PRO A 97 20.14 -7.52 10.64
CA PRO A 97 20.38 -7.04 9.29
C PRO A 97 19.20 -6.19 8.79
N VAL A 98 19.50 -5.11 8.07
CA VAL A 98 18.52 -4.25 7.42
C VAL A 98 18.76 -4.31 5.92
N TYR A 99 17.75 -4.70 5.15
CA TYR A 99 17.89 -4.94 3.72
C TYR A 99 16.66 -4.48 2.91
N ALA A 100 16.89 -4.16 1.65
CA ALA A 100 15.84 -3.79 0.72
C ALA A 100 14.96 -5.01 0.40
N ALA A 101 13.69 -4.76 0.09
CA ALA A 101 12.80 -5.77 -0.44
C ALA A 101 12.02 -5.17 -1.61
N GLY A 102 11.56 -6.04 -2.51
CA GLY A 102 10.68 -5.65 -3.60
C GLY A 102 9.24 -5.42 -3.13
N ILE A 103 8.32 -6.23 -3.63
CA ILE A 103 6.92 -6.17 -3.23
C ILE A 103 6.43 -7.53 -2.74
N PHE A 104 5.74 -7.54 -1.61
CA PHE A 104 5.00 -8.70 -1.14
C PHE A 104 3.60 -8.69 -1.74
N HIS A 105 3.18 -9.83 -2.25
CA HIS A 105 1.79 -10.12 -2.56
C HIS A 105 1.24 -11.11 -1.55
N ARG A 106 0.08 -10.80 -0.99
CA ARG A 106 -0.71 -11.77 -0.22
C ARG A 106 -1.98 -12.06 -0.98
N ASP A 107 -2.14 -13.33 -1.34
CA ASP A 107 -3.34 -13.82 -1.99
C ASP A 107 -4.30 -14.38 -0.92
N PHE A 108 -5.56 -14.04 -1.06
CA PHE A 108 -6.67 -14.63 -0.32
C PHE A 108 -7.47 -15.48 -1.29
N ILE A 109 -7.35 -16.81 -1.16
CA ILE A 109 -7.86 -17.78 -2.10
C ILE A 109 -8.96 -18.60 -1.43
N ASN A 110 -10.07 -18.81 -2.12
CA ASN A 110 -11.05 -19.82 -1.77
C ASN A 110 -10.87 -21.03 -2.69
N ASN A 111 -11.13 -22.23 -2.18
CA ASN A 111 -11.08 -23.46 -2.98
C ASN A 111 -12.28 -23.64 -3.92
N ASP A 112 -13.24 -22.71 -3.89
CA ASP A 112 -14.36 -22.67 -4.82
C ASP A 112 -13.90 -22.02 -6.14
N PRO A 113 -13.88 -22.73 -7.28
CA PRO A 113 -13.48 -22.17 -8.57
C PRO A 113 -14.40 -21.04 -9.05
N ASN A 114 -15.59 -20.92 -8.46
CA ASN A 114 -16.52 -19.81 -8.71
C ASN A 114 -16.37 -18.68 -7.67
N ASP A 115 -15.37 -18.75 -6.80
CA ASP A 115 -15.20 -17.76 -5.75
C ASP A 115 -14.83 -16.39 -6.31
N LYS A 116 -15.84 -15.56 -6.37
CA LYS A 116 -15.71 -14.13 -6.68
C LYS A 116 -15.01 -13.32 -5.59
N TYR A 117 -14.54 -13.94 -4.52
CA TYR A 117 -13.91 -13.30 -3.38
C TYR A 117 -12.38 -13.48 -3.31
N ALA A 118 -11.78 -14.28 -4.20
CA ALA A 118 -10.33 -14.37 -4.30
C ALA A 118 -9.75 -13.00 -4.70
N PHE A 119 -8.79 -12.49 -3.93
CA PHE A 119 -8.15 -11.20 -4.19
C PHE A 119 -6.69 -11.19 -3.72
N THR A 120 -5.90 -10.30 -4.32
CA THR A 120 -4.50 -10.04 -3.97
C THR A 120 -4.36 -8.63 -3.42
N VAL A 121 -3.49 -8.49 -2.44
CA VAL A 121 -3.04 -7.19 -1.89
C VAL A 121 -1.52 -7.12 -1.89
N GLY A 122 -0.97 -5.91 -1.91
CA GLY A 122 0.48 -5.72 -2.00
C GLY A 122 1.05 -4.81 -0.91
N ALA A 123 2.30 -5.07 -0.52
CA ALA A 123 3.09 -4.19 0.34
C ALA A 123 4.54 -4.11 -0.13
N SER A 124 5.06 -2.90 -0.31
CA SER A 124 6.47 -2.64 -0.61
C SER A 124 7.07 -1.93 0.58
N PRO A 125 7.76 -2.65 1.48
CA PRO A 125 8.47 -2.03 2.61
C PRO A 125 9.67 -1.23 2.13
N ASP A 126 9.98 -0.11 2.77
CA ASP A 126 11.22 0.61 2.49
C ASP A 126 12.43 -0.27 2.84
N ARG A 127 12.37 -0.97 3.99
CA ARG A 127 13.36 -2.00 4.38
C ARG A 127 12.70 -3.12 5.18
N LEU A 128 13.38 -4.25 5.24
CA LEU A 128 13.13 -5.32 6.20
C LEU A 128 14.20 -5.30 7.28
N VAL A 129 13.84 -5.71 8.51
CA VAL A 129 14.72 -5.75 9.68
C VAL A 129 14.70 -7.16 10.23
N GLY A 130 15.78 -7.89 10.00
CA GLY A 130 15.83 -9.33 10.32
C GLY A 130 14.67 -10.10 9.66
N ASP A 131 14.28 -11.20 10.28
CA ASP A 131 13.22 -12.07 9.74
C ASP A 131 11.82 -11.60 10.12
N THR A 132 11.67 -10.81 11.20
CA THR A 132 10.37 -10.51 11.80
C THR A 132 10.00 -9.03 11.78
N GLY A 133 10.91 -8.13 11.43
CA GLY A 133 10.69 -6.68 11.43
C GLY A 133 10.58 -6.06 10.05
N GLY A 134 9.96 -4.89 9.99
CA GLY A 134 9.93 -4.02 8.80
C GLY A 134 10.19 -2.57 9.18
N LEU A 135 10.45 -1.74 8.19
CA LEU A 135 10.78 -0.33 8.34
C LEU A 135 10.03 0.49 7.29
N GLU A 136 9.38 1.55 7.75
CA GLU A 136 8.76 2.59 6.93
C GLU A 136 9.44 3.92 7.21
N ILE A 137 10.01 4.54 6.19
CA ILE A 137 10.76 5.79 6.27
C ILE A 137 9.92 6.93 5.70
N LYS A 138 9.74 7.98 6.49
CA LYS A 138 9.08 9.23 6.04
C LYS A 138 10.03 10.40 6.19
N THR A 139 10.21 11.15 5.12
CA THR A 139 10.92 12.43 5.17
C THR A 139 9.91 13.56 5.21
N THR A 140 10.08 14.48 6.13
CA THR A 140 9.10 15.54 6.39
C THR A 140 9.77 16.93 6.50
N GLU A 141 8.98 17.96 6.59
CA GLU A 141 9.45 19.33 6.88
C GLU A 141 9.75 19.49 8.36
N ASN A 142 10.64 20.47 8.69
CA ASN A 142 11.13 20.66 10.05
C ASN A 142 10.01 20.91 11.05
N GLU A 143 9.03 21.73 10.70
CA GLU A 143 7.91 22.05 11.59
C GLU A 143 7.04 20.80 11.88
N LYS A 144 6.85 19.93 10.90
CA LYS A 144 6.11 18.68 11.10
C LYS A 144 6.88 17.69 11.97
N GLN A 145 8.22 17.66 11.81
CA GLN A 145 9.09 16.83 12.64
C GLN A 145 9.04 17.30 14.11
N VAL A 146 9.10 18.61 14.36
CA VAL A 146 8.96 19.18 15.71
C VAL A 146 7.60 18.83 16.29
N MET A 147 6.51 19.05 15.55
CA MET A 147 5.16 18.70 16.00
C MET A 147 5.02 17.21 16.32
N LEU A 148 5.71 16.35 15.59
CA LEU A 148 5.70 14.90 15.85
C LEU A 148 6.37 14.57 17.18
N PHE A 149 7.51 15.20 17.51
CA PHE A 149 8.16 15.07 18.81
C PHE A 149 7.32 15.60 19.97
N ASP A 150 6.62 16.73 19.75
CA ASP A 150 5.81 17.35 20.79
C ASP A 150 4.53 16.57 21.12
N THR A 151 3.99 15.84 20.14
CA THR A 151 2.63 15.26 20.27
C THR A 151 2.57 13.74 20.17
N ASP A 152 3.62 13.07 19.71
CA ASP A 152 3.67 11.65 19.34
C ASP A 152 2.52 11.25 18.37
N LYS A 153 1.98 12.21 17.61
CA LYS A 153 0.84 11.97 16.72
C LYS A 153 1.29 11.71 15.29
N ILE A 154 1.47 10.44 14.98
CA ILE A 154 1.63 9.98 13.60
C ILE A 154 0.30 10.11 12.85
N SER A 155 0.34 10.46 11.56
CA SER A 155 -0.88 10.57 10.75
C SER A 155 -1.59 9.21 10.64
N LYS A 156 -2.91 9.23 10.59
CA LYS A 156 -3.71 8.02 10.44
C LYS A 156 -3.36 7.23 9.17
N ASP A 157 -3.00 7.93 8.10
CA ASP A 157 -2.61 7.30 6.84
C ASP A 157 -1.29 6.55 6.97
N HIS A 158 -0.30 7.11 7.68
CA HIS A 158 0.97 6.41 7.94
C HIS A 158 0.78 5.21 8.87
N ILE A 159 -0.07 5.33 9.90
CA ILE A 159 -0.41 4.19 10.76
C ILE A 159 -1.10 3.09 9.94
N ALA A 160 -2.06 3.45 9.08
CA ALA A 160 -2.74 2.52 8.19
C ALA A 160 -1.74 1.81 7.25
N GLN A 161 -0.78 2.55 6.68
CA GLN A 161 0.25 1.99 5.81
C GLN A 161 1.11 0.96 6.56
N VAL A 162 1.61 1.31 7.74
CA VAL A 162 2.41 0.41 8.60
C VAL A 162 1.62 -0.84 8.97
N GLN A 163 0.37 -0.67 9.42
CA GLN A 163 -0.49 -1.79 9.78
C GLN A 163 -0.85 -2.68 8.58
N PHE A 164 -0.98 -2.08 7.39
CA PHE A 164 -1.21 -2.85 6.17
C PHE A 164 0.03 -3.66 5.77
N CYS A 165 1.23 -3.09 5.91
CA CYS A 165 2.48 -3.82 5.73
C CYS A 165 2.59 -5.02 6.69
N LEU A 166 2.28 -4.82 7.98
CA LEU A 166 2.22 -5.90 8.98
C LEU A 166 1.21 -6.99 8.59
N TRP A 167 0.02 -6.58 8.16
CA TRP A 167 -1.03 -7.51 7.73
C TRP A 167 -0.64 -8.31 6.49
N VAL A 168 -0.07 -7.66 5.48
CA VAL A 168 0.33 -8.32 4.23
C VAL A 168 1.52 -9.24 4.45
N THR A 169 2.55 -8.79 5.17
CA THR A 169 3.78 -9.57 5.34
C THR A 169 3.68 -10.63 6.43
N GLY A 170 2.81 -10.43 7.43
CA GLY A 170 2.71 -11.28 8.61
C GLY A 170 3.89 -11.12 9.56
N ARG A 171 4.68 -10.05 9.46
CA ARG A 171 5.80 -9.77 10.34
C ARG A 171 5.32 -9.34 11.72
N GLU A 172 6.19 -9.45 12.72
CA GLU A 172 5.83 -9.26 14.14
C GLU A 172 5.84 -7.81 14.56
N HIS A 173 6.67 -6.98 13.94
CA HIS A 173 6.75 -5.55 14.23
C HIS A 173 7.14 -4.73 13.02
N TRP A 174 6.89 -3.41 13.11
CA TRP A 174 7.25 -2.45 12.09
C TRP A 174 7.68 -1.15 12.72
N ASP A 175 8.87 -0.67 12.37
CA ASP A 175 9.36 0.62 12.83
C ASP A 175 8.95 1.71 11.83
N TYR A 176 8.22 2.69 12.31
CA TYR A 176 7.97 3.94 11.62
C TYR A 176 9.09 4.90 11.97
N VAL A 177 9.73 5.43 10.95
CA VAL A 177 10.82 6.41 11.11
C VAL A 177 10.45 7.68 10.38
N SER A 178 10.49 8.81 11.08
CA SER A 178 10.36 10.14 10.49
C SER A 178 11.67 10.91 10.63
N TYR A 179 12.03 11.64 9.58
CA TYR A 179 13.25 12.41 9.53
C TYR A 179 13.05 13.74 8.80
N SER A 180 13.67 14.78 9.36
CA SER A 180 13.89 16.05 8.70
C SER A 180 15.34 16.48 8.88
N GLU A 181 15.95 17.09 7.85
CA GLU A 181 17.38 17.45 7.88
C GLU A 181 17.68 18.40 9.04
N GLY A 182 18.71 18.07 9.81
CA GLY A 182 19.12 18.83 10.98
C GLY A 182 18.38 18.52 12.28
N LEU A 183 17.38 17.65 12.25
CA LEU A 183 16.63 17.19 13.43
C LEU A 183 16.91 15.70 13.73
N PRO A 184 16.70 15.25 14.98
CA PRO A 184 16.84 13.84 15.32
C PRO A 184 15.86 12.95 14.57
N LEU A 185 16.18 11.65 14.45
CA LEU A 185 15.22 10.64 14.04
C LEU A 185 14.10 10.52 15.06
N TYR A 186 12.87 10.49 14.58
CA TYR A 186 11.74 10.00 15.36
C TYR A 186 11.50 8.54 14.98
N VAL A 187 11.47 7.64 15.96
CA VAL A 187 11.26 6.20 15.72
C VAL A 187 10.16 5.69 16.65
N GLN A 188 9.14 5.06 16.06
CA GLN A 188 8.09 4.39 16.81
C GLN A 188 7.85 3.00 16.27
N ARG A 189 7.88 1.99 17.15
CA ARG A 189 7.59 0.60 16.82
C ARG A 189 6.10 0.30 16.93
N PHE A 190 5.59 -0.37 15.92
CA PHE A 190 4.23 -0.87 15.84
C PHE A 190 4.20 -2.39 15.85
N TYR A 191 3.16 -2.93 16.46
CA TYR A 191 2.80 -4.34 16.44
C TYR A 191 1.46 -4.54 15.72
N PRO A 192 1.12 -5.77 15.28
CA PRO A 192 -0.12 -6.03 14.57
C PRO A 192 -1.38 -5.61 15.35
N ASP A 193 -2.19 -4.75 14.76
CA ASP A 193 -3.54 -4.43 15.21
C ASP A 193 -4.53 -5.34 14.47
N HIS A 194 -4.89 -6.45 15.09
CA HIS A 194 -5.76 -7.45 14.49
C HIS A 194 -7.18 -6.93 14.20
N ALA A 195 -7.66 -5.94 14.96
CA ALA A 195 -8.95 -5.30 14.70
C ALA A 195 -8.90 -4.49 13.39
N MET A 196 -7.83 -3.71 13.19
CA MET A 196 -7.60 -2.99 11.95
C MET A 196 -7.37 -3.94 10.78
N HIS A 197 -6.64 -5.04 10.97
CA HIS A 197 -6.42 -6.07 9.95
C HIS A 197 -7.72 -6.73 9.48
N ALA A 198 -8.68 -6.97 10.38
CA ALA A 198 -10.01 -7.47 10.02
C ALA A 198 -10.77 -6.46 9.14
N VAL A 199 -10.68 -5.17 9.44
CA VAL A 199 -11.26 -4.11 8.60
C VAL A 199 -10.60 -4.08 7.22
N PHE A 200 -9.28 -4.19 7.14
CA PHE A 200 -8.58 -4.26 5.85
C PHE A 200 -9.06 -5.43 5.01
N PHE A 201 -9.20 -6.63 5.61
CA PHE A 201 -9.69 -7.80 4.91
C PHE A 201 -11.08 -7.57 4.31
N ASP A 202 -12.05 -7.11 5.11
CA ASP A 202 -13.42 -6.88 4.66
C ASP A 202 -13.49 -5.80 3.56
N LYS A 203 -12.74 -4.72 3.73
CA LYS A 203 -12.71 -3.62 2.77
C LYS A 203 -12.02 -4.04 1.46
N CYS A 204 -10.89 -4.73 1.49
CA CYS A 204 -10.21 -5.22 0.29
C CYS A 204 -11.10 -6.20 -0.49
N LYS A 205 -11.80 -7.09 0.20
CA LYS A 205 -12.79 -7.97 -0.41
C LYS A 205 -13.90 -7.19 -1.12
N ALA A 206 -14.46 -6.16 -0.49
CA ALA A 206 -15.48 -5.31 -1.07
C ALA A 206 -14.94 -4.51 -2.29
N VAL A 207 -13.72 -3.97 -2.20
CA VAL A 207 -13.04 -3.28 -3.30
C VAL A 207 -12.87 -4.21 -4.49
N HIS A 208 -12.36 -5.42 -4.27
CA HIS A 208 -12.17 -6.39 -5.34
C HIS A 208 -13.49 -6.76 -6.04
N TYR A 209 -14.55 -6.98 -5.27
CA TYR A 209 -15.89 -7.21 -5.83
C TYR A 209 -16.34 -6.04 -6.72
N ARG A 210 -16.12 -4.80 -6.27
CA ARG A 210 -16.46 -3.58 -7.04
C ARG A 210 -15.65 -3.47 -8.33
N ILE A 211 -14.36 -3.76 -8.30
CA ILE A 211 -13.51 -3.80 -9.50
C ILE A 211 -14.09 -4.80 -10.51
N LYS A 212 -14.35 -6.04 -10.11
CA LYS A 212 -14.94 -7.06 -10.99
C LYS A 212 -16.30 -6.63 -11.56
N LYS A 213 -17.17 -6.05 -10.73
CA LYS A 213 -18.48 -5.52 -11.17
C LYS A 213 -18.32 -4.41 -12.21
N SER A 214 -17.38 -3.49 -11.98
CA SER A 214 -17.10 -2.39 -12.92
C SER A 214 -16.54 -2.91 -14.24
N MET A 215 -15.61 -3.86 -14.21
CA MET A 215 -15.07 -4.52 -15.40
C MET A 215 -16.19 -5.16 -16.24
N ASN A 216 -17.08 -5.93 -15.60
CA ASN A 216 -18.21 -6.54 -16.28
C ASN A 216 -19.14 -5.51 -16.90
N ASN A 217 -19.44 -4.41 -16.19
CA ASN A 217 -20.29 -3.34 -16.73
C ASN A 217 -19.68 -2.68 -17.97
N ILE A 218 -18.35 -2.46 -17.99
CA ILE A 218 -17.65 -1.92 -19.15
C ILE A 218 -17.78 -2.89 -20.33
N LEU A 219 -17.52 -4.18 -20.12
CA LEU A 219 -17.60 -5.21 -21.16
C LEU A 219 -19.01 -5.35 -21.76
N ILE A 220 -20.06 -5.30 -20.92
CA ILE A 220 -21.45 -5.39 -21.39
C ILE A 220 -21.81 -4.15 -22.23
N ARG A 221 -21.50 -2.94 -21.72
CA ARG A 221 -21.85 -1.69 -22.41
C ARG A 221 -21.05 -1.49 -23.69
N SER A 222 -19.79 -1.94 -23.76
CA SER A 222 -19.00 -1.85 -25.00
C SER A 222 -19.57 -2.72 -26.12
N LYS A 223 -20.11 -3.90 -25.81
CA LYS A 223 -20.80 -4.76 -26.79
C LYS A 223 -22.04 -4.09 -27.35
N HIS A 224 -22.89 -3.51 -26.51
CA HIS A 224 -24.10 -2.80 -26.97
C HIS A 224 -23.78 -1.56 -27.83
N ASN A 225 -22.71 -0.83 -27.51
CA ASN A 225 -22.28 0.32 -28.31
C ASN A 225 -21.62 -0.10 -29.64
N GLY A 226 -20.96 -1.25 -29.71
CA GLY A 226 -20.39 -1.80 -30.93
C GLY A 226 -21.47 -2.22 -31.94
N ASP A 227 -22.53 -2.85 -31.47
CA ASP A 227 -23.66 -3.25 -32.30
C ASP A 227 -24.46 -2.02 -32.86
N SER A 228 -24.47 -0.90 -32.14
CA SER A 228 -25.12 0.34 -32.58
C SER A 228 -24.35 1.10 -33.66
N HIS A 229 -23.03 0.86 -33.82
CA HIS A 229 -22.22 1.45 -34.89
C HIS A 229 -22.13 0.56 -36.15
N ALA A 230 -22.45 -0.73 -36.04
CA ALA A 230 -22.49 -1.63 -37.17
C ALA A 230 -23.84 -1.57 -37.96
N ALA A 231 -24.85 -0.87 -37.39
CA ALA A 231 -26.17 -0.71 -37.97
C ALA A 231 -26.45 0.69 -38.59
N LYS A 232 -25.41 1.47 -38.84
CA LYS A 232 -25.44 2.72 -39.64
C LYS A 232 -24.48 2.60 -40.81
#